data_f6650c9fd7d578cbc4bd9dc262f2d11c
#
_entry.id   f6650c9fd7d578cbc4bd9dc262f2d11c
#
_cell.length_a   1.000
_cell.length_b   1.000
_cell.length_c   1.000
_cell.angle_alpha   90.00
_cell.angle_beta   90.00
_cell.angle_gamma   90.00
#
_symmetry.space_group_name_H-M   'P 1'
#
loop_
_entity.id
_entity.type
_entity.pdbx_description
1 polymer ?
#
loop_
_entity_poly.entity_id
_entity_poly.type
_entity_poly.pdbx_seq_one_letter_code
_entity_poly.pdbx_strand_id
1 'polypeptide(L)'
;MARAFVDDRWLKNDEDGNPPSRAAKQSLANAKDPMKANVPDKWRSALYGQGSRWRCRWYMLRDGKRVQKSRNFAKLRDAEEYAAAIEDDIRRGKYRDPQQELRIFRDVASEWTDGKMDIKQGTLGRYRRELRVYINPKWGDRTLREIQRDELQQWVTQLTEGGYPAELQDDRESKPLSPRSIRNIVKVVMGGVMEFALEHGWIGENPIEKVTVPRITQSDDDMVFLTVEEVELLAGMAERAGRPVDGLIVRWQAYTGARIGETLALKCGDVDVESRRARIRRTWTDDGKGRLVLGTPKNGKPRSIAIPRFLIPSIERQMEGMGDDDWLFRAARGGNLWTNTWRTRVWRKAVRLAGMEDEGVTIHSLRHSYASFAIAQGADVKTLQMQLGHSSPSITLNTYTALWPERLDDVADAIGELRAEQLKTV
;
A
#
# COMPACT_ATOMS: atom_id res chain seq x y z
N MET A 1 10.98 -27.84 -27.99
CA MET A 1 9.86 -28.52 -27.32
C MET A 1 10.35 -29.02 -25.96
N ALA A 2 9.66 -28.69 -24.89
CA ALA A 2 9.95 -29.26 -23.59
C ALA A 2 9.45 -30.70 -23.58
N ARG A 3 10.34 -31.65 -23.34
CA ARG A 3 9.99 -33.07 -23.19
C ARG A 3 10.34 -33.50 -21.77
N ALA A 4 9.44 -34.25 -21.14
CA ALA A 4 9.72 -35.02 -19.95
C ALA A 4 10.17 -36.44 -20.37
N PHE A 5 11.16 -36.98 -19.67
CA PHE A 5 11.72 -38.28 -19.97
C PHE A 5 11.66 -39.14 -18.72
N VAL A 6 11.21 -40.38 -18.89
CA VAL A 6 11.26 -41.38 -17.84
C VAL A 6 12.45 -42.32 -18.10
N ASP A 7 13.33 -42.47 -17.13
CA ASP A 7 14.48 -43.36 -17.19
C ASP A 7 14.50 -44.33 -15.99
N ASP A 8 15.07 -45.52 -16.27
CA ASP A 8 15.27 -46.55 -15.27
C ASP A 8 16.61 -46.32 -14.54
N ARG A 9 16.57 -46.00 -13.25
CA ARG A 9 17.77 -45.72 -12.45
C ARG A 9 18.56 -46.96 -12.06
N TRP A 10 17.94 -48.12 -12.12
CA TRP A 10 18.59 -49.35 -11.76
C TRP A 10 19.31 -50.02 -12.92
N LEU A 11 18.90 -49.70 -14.15
CA LEU A 11 19.52 -50.27 -15.36
C LEU A 11 20.34 -49.23 -16.12
N LYS A 12 21.45 -49.66 -16.71
CA LYS A 12 22.30 -48.86 -17.60
C LYS A 12 22.59 -49.66 -18.89
N ASN A 13 23.06 -48.96 -19.93
CA ASN A 13 23.64 -49.65 -21.09
C ASN A 13 24.96 -50.27 -20.72
N ASP A 14 25.37 -51.34 -21.43
CA ASP A 14 26.68 -51.95 -21.26
C ASP A 14 27.81 -51.08 -21.84
N GLU A 15 29.04 -51.52 -21.77
CA GLU A 15 30.24 -50.81 -22.21
C GLU A 15 30.24 -50.51 -23.72
N ASP A 16 29.57 -51.33 -24.50
CA ASP A 16 29.40 -51.15 -25.94
C ASP A 16 28.18 -50.25 -26.29
N GLY A 17 27.48 -49.73 -25.28
CA GLY A 17 26.30 -48.86 -25.44
C GLY A 17 25.00 -49.62 -25.67
N ASN A 18 24.99 -50.95 -25.60
CA ASN A 18 23.78 -51.73 -25.82
C ASN A 18 22.85 -51.67 -24.61
N PRO A 19 21.52 -51.51 -24.84
CA PRO A 19 20.54 -51.48 -23.76
C PRO A 19 20.35 -52.88 -23.13
N PRO A 20 19.86 -52.91 -21.86
CA PRO A 20 19.51 -54.18 -21.22
C PRO A 20 18.54 -55.01 -22.04
N SER A 21 18.79 -56.33 -22.14
CA SER A 21 17.95 -57.24 -22.90
C SER A 21 16.51 -57.27 -22.37
N ARG A 22 15.57 -57.63 -23.26
CA ARG A 22 14.15 -57.77 -22.89
C ARG A 22 13.97 -58.78 -21.76
N ALA A 23 14.73 -59.87 -21.78
CA ALA A 23 14.72 -60.94 -20.75
C ALA A 23 15.18 -60.39 -19.37
N ALA A 24 16.24 -59.57 -19.35
CA ALA A 24 16.73 -58.94 -18.12
C ALA A 24 15.71 -57.94 -17.54
N LYS A 25 15.09 -57.12 -18.40
CA LYS A 25 14.04 -56.18 -17.97
C LYS A 25 12.82 -56.92 -17.42
N GLN A 26 12.42 -58.04 -18.05
CA GLN A 26 11.25 -58.80 -17.62
C GLN A 26 11.53 -59.57 -16.33
N SER A 27 12.76 -60.15 -16.16
CA SER A 27 13.18 -60.76 -14.92
C SER A 27 13.13 -59.79 -13.74
N LEU A 28 13.61 -58.57 -13.94
CA LEU A 28 13.57 -57.51 -12.92
C LEU A 28 12.14 -57.02 -12.62
N ALA A 29 11.27 -56.97 -13.63
CA ALA A 29 9.87 -56.59 -13.44
C ALA A 29 9.06 -57.59 -12.64
N ASN A 30 9.36 -58.87 -12.78
CA ASN A 30 8.68 -60.01 -12.12
C ASN A 30 9.25 -60.35 -10.75
N ALA A 31 10.43 -59.86 -10.41
CA ALA A 31 11.10 -60.19 -9.16
C ALA A 31 10.49 -59.41 -7.98
N LYS A 32 10.11 -60.13 -6.92
CA LYS A 32 9.71 -59.51 -5.62
C LYS A 32 10.89 -58.81 -4.94
N ASP A 33 12.09 -59.34 -5.12
CA ASP A 33 13.35 -58.77 -4.63
C ASP A 33 14.25 -58.48 -5.85
N PRO A 34 14.59 -57.21 -6.12
CA PRO A 34 15.43 -56.84 -7.25
C PRO A 34 16.79 -57.55 -7.27
N MET A 35 17.33 -57.83 -6.11
CA MET A 35 18.65 -58.49 -6.00
C MET A 35 18.63 -59.98 -6.44
N LYS A 36 17.45 -60.60 -6.47
CA LYS A 36 17.23 -61.97 -6.95
C LYS A 36 16.84 -62.03 -8.43
N ALA A 37 16.71 -60.88 -9.11
CA ALA A 37 16.43 -60.84 -10.52
C ALA A 37 17.65 -61.26 -11.35
N ASN A 38 17.41 -62.02 -12.43
CA ASN A 38 18.47 -62.44 -13.35
C ASN A 38 18.82 -61.28 -14.32
N VAL A 39 19.59 -60.32 -13.78
CA VAL A 39 20.12 -59.18 -14.53
C VAL A 39 21.63 -59.20 -14.47
N PRO A 40 22.34 -59.36 -15.60
CA PRO A 40 23.80 -59.35 -15.65
C PRO A 40 24.38 -58.02 -15.14
N ASP A 41 25.55 -58.10 -14.47
CA ASP A 41 26.19 -56.93 -13.82
C ASP A 41 26.53 -55.82 -14.80
N LYS A 42 26.84 -56.14 -16.06
CA LYS A 42 27.11 -55.16 -17.12
C LYS A 42 25.95 -54.16 -17.34
N TRP A 43 24.72 -54.56 -17.00
CA TRP A 43 23.51 -53.74 -17.12
C TRP A 43 23.05 -53.17 -15.79
N ARG A 44 23.64 -53.49 -14.65
CA ARG A 44 23.31 -52.91 -13.35
C ARG A 44 23.98 -51.55 -13.21
N SER A 45 23.18 -50.53 -12.85
CA SER A 45 23.73 -49.22 -12.43
C SER A 45 24.28 -49.31 -11.02
N ALA A 46 25.03 -48.32 -10.58
CA ALA A 46 25.49 -48.18 -9.19
C ALA A 46 24.32 -48.05 -8.19
N LEU A 47 23.12 -47.73 -8.66
CA LEU A 47 21.91 -47.59 -7.86
C LEU A 47 20.98 -48.79 -7.94
N TYR A 48 21.45 -49.91 -8.51
CA TYR A 48 20.66 -51.12 -8.67
C TYR A 48 20.12 -51.63 -7.33
N GLY A 49 18.79 -51.80 -7.24
CA GLY A 49 18.13 -52.24 -6.02
C GLY A 49 18.01 -51.17 -4.92
N GLN A 50 18.50 -49.95 -5.13
CA GLN A 50 18.50 -48.90 -4.13
C GLN A 50 17.47 -47.81 -4.45
N GLY A 51 16.62 -47.47 -3.48
CA GLY A 51 15.62 -46.40 -3.60
C GLY A 51 14.60 -46.62 -4.71
N SER A 52 13.98 -45.56 -5.19
CA SER A 52 12.98 -45.60 -6.27
C SER A 52 13.64 -45.91 -7.62
N ARG A 53 13.06 -46.83 -8.37
CA ARG A 53 13.61 -47.31 -9.65
C ARG A 53 13.45 -46.31 -10.77
N TRP A 54 12.29 -45.67 -10.87
CA TRP A 54 11.93 -44.82 -12.01
C TRP A 54 12.18 -43.37 -11.72
N ARG A 55 12.74 -42.64 -12.69
CA ARG A 55 12.97 -41.18 -12.58
C ARG A 55 12.37 -40.46 -13.77
N CYS A 56 11.45 -39.52 -13.51
CA CYS A 56 11.03 -38.57 -14.48
C CYS A 56 11.99 -37.36 -14.48
N ARG A 57 12.50 -36.94 -15.63
CA ARG A 57 13.34 -35.75 -15.83
C ARG A 57 12.68 -34.83 -16.83
N TRP A 58 12.75 -33.51 -16.57
CA TRP A 58 12.30 -32.50 -17.49
C TRP A 58 13.22 -31.28 -17.43
N TYR A 59 13.11 -30.40 -18.43
CA TYR A 59 13.92 -29.20 -18.50
C TYR A 59 13.03 -27.96 -18.50
N MET A 60 13.48 -26.94 -17.78
CA MET A 60 12.88 -25.61 -17.75
C MET A 60 13.91 -24.56 -18.14
N LEU A 61 13.41 -23.42 -18.63
CA LEU A 61 14.22 -22.22 -18.77
C LEU A 61 14.08 -21.39 -17.48
N ARG A 62 15.21 -21.09 -16.84
CA ARG A 62 15.28 -20.18 -15.73
C ARG A 62 16.39 -19.16 -16.01
N ASP A 63 16.05 -17.87 -16.04
CA ASP A 63 17.00 -16.78 -16.36
C ASP A 63 17.78 -17.03 -17.67
N GLY A 64 17.08 -17.52 -18.70
CA GLY A 64 17.66 -17.86 -20.00
C GLY A 64 18.51 -19.15 -19.99
N LYS A 65 18.68 -19.81 -18.86
CA LYS A 65 19.45 -21.06 -18.74
C LYS A 65 18.53 -22.28 -18.64
N ARG A 66 18.95 -23.37 -19.29
CA ARG A 66 18.23 -24.66 -19.24
C ARG A 66 18.57 -25.39 -17.95
N VAL A 67 17.60 -25.51 -17.04
CA VAL A 67 17.74 -26.21 -15.75
C VAL A 67 17.02 -27.55 -15.83
N GLN A 68 17.72 -28.65 -15.45
CA GLN A 68 17.14 -29.98 -15.34
C GLN A 68 16.50 -30.15 -13.96
N LYS A 69 15.27 -30.67 -13.95
CA LYS A 69 14.56 -31.12 -12.76
C LYS A 69 14.28 -32.60 -12.86
N SER A 70 14.14 -33.30 -11.73
CA SER A 70 13.78 -34.69 -11.69
C SER A 70 12.99 -35.08 -10.44
N ARG A 71 12.18 -36.14 -10.58
CA ARG A 71 11.45 -36.75 -9.48
C ARG A 71 11.50 -38.28 -9.63
N ASN A 72 11.67 -39.00 -8.51
CA ASN A 72 11.77 -40.43 -8.49
C ASN A 72 10.45 -41.10 -8.09
N PHE A 73 10.16 -42.27 -8.66
CA PHE A 73 8.95 -43.04 -8.47
C PHE A 73 9.26 -44.51 -8.28
N ALA A 74 8.47 -45.21 -7.45
CA ALA A 74 8.60 -46.63 -7.25
C ALA A 74 8.05 -47.43 -8.46
N LYS A 75 6.99 -46.95 -9.10
CA LYS A 75 6.32 -47.61 -10.23
C LYS A 75 6.49 -46.78 -11.52
N LEU A 76 6.65 -47.51 -12.63
CA LEU A 76 6.77 -46.91 -13.97
C LEU A 76 5.55 -46.08 -14.33
N ARG A 77 4.37 -46.62 -14.12
CA ARG A 77 3.11 -45.97 -14.43
C ARG A 77 2.98 -44.57 -13.78
N ASP A 78 3.34 -44.47 -12.49
CA ASP A 78 3.29 -43.22 -11.76
C ASP A 78 4.29 -42.19 -12.34
N ALA A 79 5.45 -42.65 -12.81
CA ALA A 79 6.46 -41.80 -13.46
C ALA A 79 5.98 -41.32 -14.86
N GLU A 80 5.33 -42.17 -15.64
CA GLU A 80 4.79 -41.83 -16.95
C GLU A 80 3.58 -40.91 -16.85
N GLU A 81 2.66 -41.15 -15.94
CA GLU A 81 1.53 -40.26 -15.65
C GLU A 81 2.02 -38.87 -15.21
N TYR A 82 3.05 -38.84 -14.34
CA TYR A 82 3.65 -37.58 -13.94
C TYR A 82 4.36 -36.85 -15.09
N ALA A 83 5.07 -37.59 -15.97
CA ALA A 83 5.72 -37.01 -17.13
C ALA A 83 4.71 -36.38 -18.08
N ALA A 84 3.59 -37.07 -18.37
CA ALA A 84 2.53 -36.56 -19.23
C ALA A 84 1.87 -35.31 -18.63
N ALA A 85 1.62 -35.28 -17.31
CA ALA A 85 1.07 -34.12 -16.62
C ALA A 85 2.03 -32.91 -16.71
N ILE A 86 3.32 -33.10 -16.47
CA ILE A 86 4.34 -32.04 -16.58
C ILE A 86 4.43 -31.50 -18.02
N GLU A 87 4.40 -32.37 -19.04
CA GLU A 87 4.41 -31.93 -20.44
C GLU A 87 3.18 -31.12 -20.82
N ASP A 88 2.02 -31.49 -20.32
CA ASP A 88 0.78 -30.77 -20.55
C ASP A 88 0.82 -29.38 -19.85
N ASP A 89 1.28 -29.34 -18.60
CA ASP A 89 1.42 -28.09 -17.84
C ASP A 89 2.43 -27.15 -18.50
N ILE A 90 3.57 -27.66 -18.96
CA ILE A 90 4.57 -26.84 -19.70
C ILE A 90 3.99 -26.33 -21.01
N ARG A 91 3.26 -27.17 -21.76
CA ARG A 91 2.65 -26.81 -23.03
C ARG A 91 1.60 -25.69 -22.86
N ARG A 92 0.84 -25.75 -21.78
CA ARG A 92 -0.19 -24.76 -21.42
C ARG A 92 0.38 -23.53 -20.72
N GLY A 93 1.68 -23.47 -20.46
CA GLY A 93 2.30 -22.40 -19.66
C GLY A 93 1.89 -22.38 -18.18
N LYS A 94 1.34 -23.50 -17.69
CA LYS A 94 0.84 -23.65 -16.30
C LYS A 94 1.83 -24.34 -15.38
N TYR A 95 2.93 -24.85 -15.92
CA TYR A 95 3.93 -25.53 -15.08
C TYR A 95 4.51 -24.58 -14.04
N ARG A 96 4.48 -25.01 -12.80
CA ARG A 96 5.08 -24.34 -11.66
C ARG A 96 6.08 -25.27 -10.97
N ASP A 97 7.20 -24.71 -10.58
CA ASP A 97 8.18 -25.46 -9.80
C ASP A 97 7.68 -25.58 -8.34
N PRO A 98 7.33 -26.80 -7.85
CA PRO A 98 6.84 -26.98 -6.49
C PRO A 98 7.79 -26.47 -5.40
N GLN A 99 9.09 -26.33 -5.72
CA GLN A 99 10.07 -25.77 -4.79
C GLN A 99 9.92 -24.27 -4.59
N GLN A 100 9.29 -23.57 -5.53
CA GLN A 100 9.07 -22.10 -5.40
C GLN A 100 7.98 -21.79 -4.38
N GLU A 101 7.01 -22.67 -4.18
CA GLU A 101 6.00 -22.53 -3.12
C GLU A 101 6.61 -22.67 -1.71
N LEU A 102 7.82 -23.24 -1.60
CA LEU A 102 8.56 -23.37 -0.34
C LEU A 102 9.38 -22.12 0.00
N ARG A 103 9.31 -21.07 -0.81
CA ARG A 103 9.96 -19.78 -0.49
C ARG A 103 9.34 -19.18 0.76
N ILE A 104 10.19 -18.64 1.62
CA ILE A 104 9.78 -17.99 2.86
C ILE A 104 9.12 -16.62 2.51
N PHE A 105 7.97 -16.35 3.11
CA PHE A 105 7.19 -15.15 2.83
C PHE A 105 7.99 -13.86 3.07
N ARG A 106 8.77 -13.78 4.15
CA ARG A 106 9.60 -12.62 4.50
C ARG A 106 10.57 -12.24 3.38
N ASP A 107 11.18 -13.24 2.73
CA ASP A 107 12.13 -13.02 1.65
C ASP A 107 11.42 -12.48 0.42
N VAL A 108 10.27 -13.07 0.09
CA VAL A 108 9.40 -12.60 -1.00
C VAL A 108 8.90 -11.18 -0.76
N ALA A 109 8.50 -10.84 0.47
CA ALA A 109 8.07 -9.52 0.85
C ALA A 109 9.21 -8.47 0.74
N SER A 110 10.45 -8.87 1.04
CA SER A 110 11.62 -8.01 0.84
C SER A 110 11.86 -7.75 -0.65
N GLU A 111 11.87 -8.80 -1.48
CA GLU A 111 12.01 -8.66 -2.93
C GLU A 111 10.92 -7.75 -3.52
N TRP A 112 9.67 -7.94 -3.09
CA TRP A 112 8.56 -7.10 -3.52
C TRP A 112 8.74 -5.63 -3.14
N THR A 113 9.19 -5.33 -1.91
CA THR A 113 9.41 -3.94 -1.48
C THR A 113 10.61 -3.31 -2.17
N ASP A 114 11.66 -4.07 -2.44
CA ASP A 114 12.89 -3.58 -3.06
C ASP A 114 12.69 -3.34 -4.57
N GLY A 115 11.78 -4.08 -5.22
CA GLY A 115 11.36 -3.85 -6.60
C GLY A 115 10.44 -2.63 -6.81
N LYS A 116 9.97 -1.97 -5.74
CA LYS A 116 9.06 -0.81 -5.84
C LYS A 116 9.82 0.51 -6.07
N MET A 117 10.26 0.77 -7.31
CA MET A 117 11.01 1.98 -7.66
C MET A 117 10.13 3.21 -7.83
N ASP A 118 8.86 3.06 -8.25
CA ASP A 118 7.97 4.17 -8.63
C ASP A 118 7.07 4.69 -7.51
N ILE A 119 7.23 4.22 -6.27
CA ILE A 119 6.39 4.67 -5.15
C ILE A 119 7.11 5.69 -4.26
N LYS A 120 6.34 6.62 -3.71
CA LYS A 120 6.88 7.62 -2.77
C LYS A 120 7.46 6.95 -1.54
N GLN A 121 8.60 7.47 -1.05
CA GLN A 121 9.31 6.92 0.11
C GLN A 121 8.42 6.75 1.35
N GLY A 122 7.52 7.70 1.63
CA GLY A 122 6.55 7.58 2.72
C GLY A 122 5.56 6.41 2.55
N THR A 123 5.18 6.06 1.32
CA THR A 123 4.34 4.89 1.05
C THR A 123 5.12 3.60 1.25
N LEU A 124 6.37 3.54 0.75
CA LEU A 124 7.27 2.41 0.95
C LEU A 124 7.55 2.19 2.44
N GLY A 125 7.83 3.27 3.17
CA GLY A 125 8.04 3.22 4.62
C GLY A 125 6.82 2.65 5.36
N ARG A 126 5.60 3.05 4.94
CA ARG A 126 4.36 2.48 5.49
C ARG A 126 4.24 0.98 5.18
N TYR A 127 4.51 0.54 3.96
CA TYR A 127 4.48 -0.89 3.61
C TYR A 127 5.47 -1.71 4.45
N ARG A 128 6.70 -1.23 4.58
CA ARG A 128 7.71 -1.86 5.45
C ARG A 128 7.29 -1.91 6.92
N ARG A 129 6.62 -0.87 7.41
CA ARG A 129 6.08 -0.84 8.77
C ARG A 129 4.96 -1.88 8.93
N GLU A 130 4.02 -1.97 8.00
CA GLU A 130 2.92 -2.93 8.05
C GLU A 130 3.41 -4.37 7.96
N LEU A 131 4.40 -4.63 7.10
CA LEU A 131 5.09 -5.93 7.07
C LEU A 131 5.72 -6.25 8.42
N ARG A 132 6.49 -5.34 9.00
CA ARG A 132 7.19 -5.56 10.26
C ARG A 132 6.25 -5.74 11.44
N VAL A 133 5.19 -4.91 11.53
CA VAL A 133 4.34 -4.81 12.72
C VAL A 133 3.19 -5.83 12.69
N TYR A 134 2.59 -6.07 11.53
CA TYR A 134 1.36 -6.86 11.46
C TYR A 134 1.52 -8.18 10.70
N ILE A 135 2.33 -8.22 9.64
CA ILE A 135 2.34 -9.35 8.70
C ILE A 135 3.44 -10.36 9.07
N ASN A 136 4.70 -9.91 9.15
CA ASN A 136 5.84 -10.81 9.40
C ASN A 136 5.81 -11.54 10.75
N PRO A 137 5.26 -10.98 11.85
CA PRO A 137 5.18 -11.73 13.10
C PRO A 137 4.38 -13.03 12.98
N LYS A 138 3.35 -13.05 12.14
CA LYS A 138 2.52 -14.24 11.93
C LYS A 138 2.95 -15.05 10.69
N TRP A 139 3.29 -14.38 9.60
CA TRP A 139 3.44 -14.99 8.28
C TRP A 139 4.88 -15.03 7.78
N GLY A 140 5.78 -14.24 8.39
CA GLY A 140 7.11 -14.00 7.87
C GLY A 140 7.97 -15.24 7.69
N ASP A 141 7.91 -16.18 8.61
CA ASP A 141 8.75 -17.39 8.61
C ASP A 141 8.05 -18.60 8.00
N ARG A 142 6.85 -18.41 7.46
CA ARG A 142 6.10 -19.45 6.74
C ARG A 142 6.46 -19.48 5.27
N THR A 143 6.33 -20.66 4.67
CA THR A 143 6.43 -20.81 3.22
C THR A 143 5.16 -20.27 2.56
N LEU A 144 5.27 -19.83 1.29
CA LEU A 144 4.10 -19.38 0.51
C LEU A 144 2.98 -20.44 0.49
N ARG A 145 3.35 -21.73 0.43
CA ARG A 145 2.42 -22.86 0.43
C ARG A 145 1.59 -22.98 1.70
N GLU A 146 2.16 -22.59 2.84
CA GLU A 146 1.47 -22.70 4.15
C GLU A 146 0.47 -21.58 4.40
N ILE A 147 0.47 -20.54 3.57
CA ILE A 147 -0.44 -19.41 3.71
C ILE A 147 -1.78 -19.74 3.06
N GLN A 148 -2.75 -20.15 3.87
CA GLN A 148 -4.05 -20.63 3.41
C GLN A 148 -5.15 -19.61 3.71
N ARG A 149 -6.20 -19.59 2.85
CA ARG A 149 -7.30 -18.64 2.92
C ARG A 149 -8.01 -18.63 4.28
N ASP A 150 -8.28 -19.82 4.84
CA ASP A 150 -9.08 -19.92 6.08
C ASP A 150 -8.34 -19.30 7.28
N GLU A 151 -7.04 -19.52 7.37
CA GLU A 151 -6.21 -18.91 8.41
C GLU A 151 -6.04 -17.40 8.22
N LEU A 152 -5.98 -16.96 6.95
CA LEU A 152 -6.01 -15.53 6.62
C LEU A 152 -7.32 -14.87 7.04
N GLN A 153 -8.46 -15.54 6.86
CA GLN A 153 -9.76 -15.02 7.30
C GLN A 153 -9.84 -14.92 8.83
N GLN A 154 -9.33 -15.91 9.56
CA GLN A 154 -9.23 -15.86 11.03
C GLN A 154 -8.33 -14.71 11.49
N TRP A 155 -7.21 -14.49 10.80
CA TRP A 155 -6.33 -13.37 11.11
C TRP A 155 -7.00 -12.01 10.91
N VAL A 156 -7.82 -11.85 9.86
CA VAL A 156 -8.63 -10.63 9.68
C VAL A 156 -9.58 -10.41 10.85
N THR A 157 -10.21 -11.46 11.37
CA THR A 157 -11.06 -11.37 12.57
C THR A 157 -10.25 -10.89 13.77
N GLN A 158 -9.07 -11.47 14.02
CA GLN A 158 -8.17 -11.03 15.09
C GLN A 158 -7.77 -9.56 14.97
N LEU A 159 -7.44 -9.08 13.76
CA LEU A 159 -7.14 -7.66 13.53
C LEU A 159 -8.35 -6.76 13.83
N THR A 160 -9.56 -7.25 13.58
CA THR A 160 -10.80 -6.52 13.80
C THR A 160 -11.15 -6.44 15.29
N GLU A 161 -10.90 -7.50 16.03
CA GLU A 161 -11.22 -7.61 17.47
C GLU A 161 -10.13 -7.02 18.40
N GLY A 162 -8.93 -6.79 17.86
CA GLY A 162 -7.83 -6.21 18.62
C GLY A 162 -6.89 -7.25 19.27
N GLY A 163 -7.02 -8.54 18.94
CA GLY A 163 -6.17 -9.60 19.48
C GLY A 163 -4.80 -9.77 18.84
N TYR A 164 -4.42 -8.92 17.87
CA TYR A 164 -3.20 -9.08 17.08
C TYR A 164 -2.53 -7.74 16.77
N PRO A 165 -1.20 -7.67 16.77
CA PRO A 165 -0.20 -8.70 17.09
C PRO A 165 0.14 -8.71 18.61
N ALA A 166 -0.15 -9.81 19.27
CA ALA A 166 0.13 -9.96 20.70
C ALA A 166 1.64 -9.87 21.03
N GLU A 167 2.50 -10.35 20.14
CA GLU A 167 3.95 -10.47 20.34
C GLU A 167 4.72 -9.15 20.26
N LEU A 168 4.09 -8.08 19.77
CA LEU A 168 4.71 -6.75 19.65
C LEU A 168 4.21 -5.76 20.69
N GLN A 169 3.45 -6.25 21.65
CA GLN A 169 2.83 -5.43 22.66
C GLN A 169 3.57 -5.61 23.97
N ASP A 170 4.58 -4.78 24.18
CA ASP A 170 5.10 -4.50 25.52
C ASP A 170 3.90 -4.14 26.43
N ASP A 171 3.26 -5.11 27.06
CA ASP A 171 2.15 -5.00 28.03
C ASP A 171 0.98 -4.07 27.64
N ARG A 172 0.81 -3.74 26.37
CA ARG A 172 -0.32 -2.91 25.90
C ARG A 172 -1.38 -3.79 25.26
N GLU A 173 -2.62 -3.68 25.73
CA GLU A 173 -3.78 -4.28 25.05
C GLU A 173 -3.80 -3.86 23.58
N SER A 174 -3.88 -4.83 22.67
CA SER A 174 -4.02 -4.52 21.27
C SER A 174 -5.41 -3.96 21.03
N LYS A 175 -5.44 -2.81 20.35
CA LYS A 175 -6.69 -2.15 20.02
C LYS A 175 -7.20 -2.65 18.67
N PRO A 176 -8.53 -2.80 18.51
CA PRO A 176 -9.15 -3.04 17.21
C PRO A 176 -8.61 -2.09 16.13
N LEU A 177 -8.31 -2.63 14.97
CA LEU A 177 -7.88 -1.81 13.84
C LEU A 177 -9.09 -1.31 13.04
N SER A 178 -8.98 -0.09 12.52
CA SER A 178 -10.01 0.44 11.63
C SER A 178 -10.13 -0.39 10.33
N PRO A 179 -11.33 -0.48 9.72
CA PRO A 179 -11.56 -1.18 8.46
C PRO A 179 -10.58 -0.74 7.35
N ARG A 180 -10.24 0.54 7.31
CA ARG A 180 -9.25 1.11 6.36
C ARG A 180 -7.84 0.57 6.62
N SER A 181 -7.43 0.45 7.88
CA SER A 181 -6.12 -0.12 8.25
C SER A 181 -6.05 -1.60 7.88
N ILE A 182 -7.07 -2.38 8.21
CA ILE A 182 -7.16 -3.81 7.88
C ILE A 182 -7.09 -4.01 6.37
N ARG A 183 -7.90 -3.26 5.59
CA ARG A 183 -7.86 -3.33 4.14
C ARG A 183 -6.46 -3.04 3.58
N ASN A 184 -5.78 -2.05 4.14
CA ASN A 184 -4.43 -1.68 3.69
C ASN A 184 -3.42 -2.78 4.00
N ILE A 185 -3.42 -3.34 5.21
CA ILE A 185 -2.54 -4.43 5.64
C ILE A 185 -2.79 -5.69 4.79
N VAL A 186 -4.05 -6.12 4.68
CA VAL A 186 -4.43 -7.40 4.09
C VAL A 186 -4.46 -7.32 2.57
N LYS A 187 -5.25 -6.38 2.00
CA LYS A 187 -5.47 -6.33 0.53
C LYS A 187 -4.36 -5.62 -0.22
N VAL A 188 -3.78 -4.55 0.37
CA VAL A 188 -2.76 -3.77 -0.35
C VAL A 188 -1.36 -4.35 -0.14
N VAL A 189 -0.95 -4.57 1.12
CA VAL A 189 0.44 -4.98 1.39
C VAL A 189 0.59 -6.48 1.24
N MET A 190 -0.13 -7.29 2.02
CA MET A 190 -0.02 -8.75 1.93
C MET A 190 -0.52 -9.26 0.57
N GLY A 191 -1.65 -8.73 0.08
CA GLY A 191 -2.17 -9.04 -1.25
C GLY A 191 -1.19 -8.70 -2.36
N GLY A 192 -0.48 -7.57 -2.24
CA GLY A 192 0.56 -7.17 -3.19
C GLY A 192 1.78 -8.10 -3.20
N VAL A 193 2.20 -8.63 -2.04
CA VAL A 193 3.28 -9.62 -1.95
C VAL A 193 2.85 -10.95 -2.59
N MET A 194 1.61 -11.40 -2.31
CA MET A 194 1.10 -12.65 -2.88
C MET A 194 0.84 -12.52 -4.39
N GLU A 195 0.41 -11.35 -4.87
CA GLU A 195 0.28 -11.08 -6.30
C GLU A 195 1.64 -11.11 -7.01
N PHE A 196 2.66 -10.51 -6.40
CA PHE A 196 4.03 -10.60 -6.90
C PHE A 196 4.50 -12.05 -7.00
N ALA A 197 4.20 -12.88 -6.01
CA ALA A 197 4.51 -14.31 -6.06
C ALA A 197 3.73 -15.04 -7.17
N LEU A 198 2.47 -14.66 -7.43
CA LEU A 198 1.64 -15.19 -8.51
C LEU A 198 2.20 -14.80 -9.89
N GLU A 199 2.55 -13.53 -10.09
CA GLU A 199 3.14 -13.01 -11.33
C GLU A 199 4.47 -13.70 -11.68
N HIS A 200 5.26 -14.08 -10.65
CA HIS A 200 6.51 -14.84 -10.83
C HIS A 200 6.28 -16.36 -10.98
N GLY A 201 5.03 -16.82 -10.94
CA GLY A 201 4.69 -18.23 -11.06
C GLY A 201 5.12 -19.09 -9.86
N TRP A 202 5.37 -18.47 -8.69
CA TRP A 202 5.76 -19.20 -7.47
C TRP A 202 4.57 -19.82 -6.75
N ILE A 203 3.38 -19.26 -6.90
CA ILE A 203 2.13 -19.81 -6.39
C ILE A 203 1.08 -19.95 -7.50
N GLY A 204 0.07 -20.77 -7.25
CA GLY A 204 -1.01 -21.08 -8.18
C GLY A 204 -2.14 -20.09 -8.22
N GLU A 205 -2.46 -19.54 -7.09
CA GLU A 205 -3.52 -18.56 -6.89
C GLU A 205 -3.12 -17.64 -5.74
N ASN A 206 -3.69 -16.44 -5.75
CA ASN A 206 -3.50 -15.51 -4.65
C ASN A 206 -4.53 -15.79 -3.55
N PRO A 207 -4.14 -16.35 -2.38
CA PRO A 207 -5.09 -16.72 -1.33
C PRO A 207 -5.80 -15.51 -0.70
N ILE A 208 -5.25 -14.29 -0.88
CA ILE A 208 -5.83 -13.03 -0.38
C ILE A 208 -7.03 -12.59 -1.21
N GLU A 209 -7.15 -12.98 -2.45
CA GLU A 209 -8.20 -12.50 -3.36
C GLU A 209 -9.60 -12.72 -2.78
N LYS A 210 -9.87 -13.91 -2.27
CA LYS A 210 -11.16 -14.32 -1.71
C LYS A 210 -11.32 -14.04 -0.21
N VAL A 211 -10.34 -13.42 0.45
CA VAL A 211 -10.45 -13.03 1.86
C VAL A 211 -11.36 -11.81 1.99
N THR A 212 -12.34 -11.89 2.88
CA THR A 212 -13.26 -10.78 3.16
C THR A 212 -12.65 -9.87 4.23
N VAL A 213 -12.66 -8.57 3.99
CA VAL A 213 -12.26 -7.54 4.97
C VAL A 213 -13.45 -6.67 5.34
N PRO A 214 -13.47 -6.07 6.54
CA PRO A 214 -14.55 -5.18 6.97
C PRO A 214 -14.80 -4.08 5.95
N ARG A 215 -16.07 -3.75 5.73
CA ARG A 215 -16.46 -2.66 4.84
C ARG A 215 -16.00 -1.32 5.43
N ILE A 216 -15.47 -0.46 4.59
CA ILE A 216 -15.23 0.93 4.96
C ILE A 216 -16.56 1.63 4.77
N THR A 217 -17.27 1.84 5.86
CA THR A 217 -18.42 2.75 5.88
C THR A 217 -17.83 4.15 6.07
N GLN A 218 -17.97 4.99 5.07
CA GLN A 218 -17.75 6.41 5.25
C GLN A 218 -19.07 6.94 5.84
N SER A 219 -19.10 7.18 7.13
CA SER A 219 -20.18 8.00 7.70
C SER A 219 -19.81 9.45 7.40
N ASP A 220 -20.75 10.23 6.92
CA ASP A 220 -20.58 11.70 6.81
C ASP A 220 -20.32 12.29 8.20
N ASP A 221 -20.66 11.58 9.26
CA ASP A 221 -20.41 11.91 10.69
C ASP A 221 -18.93 11.86 11.10
N ASP A 222 -18.04 11.25 10.30
CA ASP A 222 -16.61 11.15 10.63
C ASP A 222 -15.83 12.45 10.29
N MET A 223 -16.43 13.41 9.59
CA MET A 223 -15.81 14.68 9.21
C MET A 223 -16.22 15.80 10.15
N VAL A 224 -15.28 16.28 10.95
CA VAL A 224 -15.51 17.45 11.81
C VAL A 224 -15.28 18.72 11.01
N PHE A 225 -16.31 19.57 10.96
CA PHE A 225 -16.29 20.92 10.39
C PHE A 225 -16.38 21.92 11.52
N LEU A 226 -15.40 22.80 11.61
CA LEU A 226 -15.34 23.83 12.63
C LEU A 226 -16.04 25.12 12.11
N THR A 227 -16.68 25.84 13.00
CA THR A 227 -17.14 27.20 12.74
C THR A 227 -15.97 28.20 12.70
N VAL A 228 -16.20 29.41 12.28
CA VAL A 228 -15.19 30.47 12.29
C VAL A 228 -14.73 30.75 13.71
N GLU A 229 -15.67 30.82 14.65
CA GLU A 229 -15.41 31.07 16.08
C GLU A 229 -14.53 29.97 16.69
N GLU A 230 -14.79 28.70 16.38
CA GLU A 230 -13.99 27.55 16.82
C GLU A 230 -12.59 27.55 16.22
N VAL A 231 -12.45 27.93 14.94
CA VAL A 231 -11.13 28.08 14.30
C VAL A 231 -10.32 29.18 15.00
N GLU A 232 -10.93 30.34 15.27
CA GLU A 232 -10.24 31.43 15.95
C GLU A 232 -9.90 31.11 17.41
N LEU A 233 -10.79 30.40 18.11
CA LEU A 233 -10.51 29.87 19.45
C LEU A 233 -9.30 28.94 19.43
N LEU A 234 -9.28 27.95 18.52
CA LEU A 234 -8.16 27.03 18.35
C LEU A 234 -6.86 27.73 17.97
N ALA A 235 -6.93 28.76 17.12
CA ALA A 235 -5.77 29.56 16.77
C ALA A 235 -5.21 30.31 17.99
N GLY A 236 -6.06 30.94 18.79
CA GLY A 236 -5.66 31.60 20.04
C GLY A 236 -5.10 30.61 21.07
N MET A 237 -5.66 29.41 21.18
CA MET A 237 -5.14 28.37 22.07
C MET A 237 -3.81 27.79 21.55
N ALA A 238 -3.60 27.73 20.23
CA ALA A 238 -2.31 27.33 19.66
C ALA A 238 -1.20 28.35 19.94
N GLU A 239 -1.51 29.63 19.89
CA GLU A 239 -0.60 30.72 20.30
C GLU A 239 -0.20 30.59 21.78
N ARG A 240 -1.16 30.32 22.65
CA ARG A 240 -0.92 30.11 24.10
C ARG A 240 -0.14 28.84 24.39
N ALA A 241 -0.38 27.76 23.64
CA ALA A 241 0.30 26.46 23.79
C ALA A 241 1.74 26.49 23.24
N GLY A 242 2.03 27.39 22.31
CA GLY A 242 3.28 27.49 21.59
C GLY A 242 3.76 28.94 21.40
N ARG A 243 3.67 29.47 20.20
CA ARG A 243 4.15 30.79 19.76
C ARG A 243 3.10 31.46 18.88
N PRO A 244 3.15 32.79 18.64
CA PRO A 244 2.21 33.46 17.74
C PRO A 244 2.11 32.83 16.35
N VAL A 245 3.22 32.33 15.80
CA VAL A 245 3.25 31.62 14.49
C VAL A 245 2.39 30.35 14.50
N ASP A 246 2.19 29.72 15.64
CA ASP A 246 1.42 28.47 15.74
C ASP A 246 -0.07 28.73 15.56
N GLY A 247 -0.59 29.92 16.00
CA GLY A 247 -1.94 30.36 15.65
C GLY A 247 -2.07 30.72 14.18
N LEU A 248 -1.03 31.35 13.60
CA LEU A 248 -1.01 31.62 12.16
C LEU A 248 -1.06 30.33 11.32
N ILE A 249 -0.40 29.24 11.76
CA ILE A 249 -0.51 27.92 11.10
C ILE A 249 -1.96 27.41 11.11
N VAL A 250 -2.68 27.53 12.22
CA VAL A 250 -4.09 27.13 12.33
C VAL A 250 -4.94 27.93 11.36
N ARG A 251 -4.85 29.28 11.40
CA ARG A 251 -5.58 30.16 10.49
C ARG A 251 -5.22 29.91 9.03
N TRP A 252 -3.93 29.74 8.73
CA TRP A 252 -3.48 29.40 7.38
C TRP A 252 -4.18 28.17 6.84
N GLN A 253 -4.24 27.10 7.60
CA GLN A 253 -4.89 25.87 7.15
C GLN A 253 -6.39 25.98 7.01
N ALA A 254 -7.06 26.61 7.98
CA ALA A 254 -8.50 26.77 7.99
C ALA A 254 -9.01 27.73 6.91
N TYR A 255 -8.19 28.69 6.48
CA TYR A 255 -8.62 29.70 5.51
C TYR A 255 -7.95 29.62 4.14
N THR A 256 -7.04 28.67 3.93
CA THR A 256 -6.46 28.36 2.61
C THR A 256 -6.71 26.94 2.16
N GLY A 257 -7.06 26.05 3.07
CA GLY A 257 -7.26 24.63 2.80
C GLY A 257 -5.98 23.85 2.45
N ALA A 258 -4.78 24.43 2.64
CA ALA A 258 -3.51 23.75 2.39
C ALA A 258 -3.34 22.54 3.33
N ARG A 259 -2.65 21.48 2.86
CA ARG A 259 -2.31 20.35 3.75
C ARG A 259 -1.20 20.75 4.71
N ILE A 260 -1.21 20.23 5.93
CA ILE A 260 -0.19 20.56 6.94
C ILE A 260 1.24 20.36 6.44
N GLY A 261 1.52 19.27 5.75
CA GLY A 261 2.85 19.03 5.19
C GLY A 261 3.25 20.03 4.09
N GLU A 262 2.29 20.55 3.34
CA GLU A 262 2.47 21.61 2.35
C GLU A 262 2.71 22.96 3.04
N THR A 263 1.88 23.28 4.06
CA THR A 263 2.00 24.48 4.88
C THR A 263 3.37 24.60 5.51
N LEU A 264 3.83 23.55 6.20
CA LEU A 264 5.12 23.56 6.88
C LEU A 264 6.34 23.52 5.91
N ALA A 265 6.10 23.24 4.62
CA ALA A 265 7.12 23.25 3.57
C ALA A 265 7.13 24.53 2.73
N LEU A 266 6.36 25.57 3.13
CA LEU A 266 6.40 26.86 2.48
C LEU A 266 7.68 27.61 2.84
N LYS A 267 8.30 28.21 1.84
CA LYS A 267 9.34 29.22 1.99
C LYS A 267 8.75 30.63 1.83
N CYS A 268 9.42 31.63 2.34
CA CYS A 268 8.95 33.01 2.18
C CYS A 268 8.81 33.40 0.70
N GLY A 269 9.75 33.03 -0.16
CA GLY A 269 9.68 33.26 -1.60
C GLY A 269 8.59 32.46 -2.35
N ASP A 270 7.82 31.60 -1.68
CA ASP A 270 6.64 30.96 -2.26
C ASP A 270 5.37 31.81 -2.09
N VAL A 271 5.42 32.84 -1.24
CA VAL A 271 4.28 33.69 -0.88
C VAL A 271 4.42 35.07 -1.50
N ASP A 272 3.48 35.41 -2.34
CA ASP A 272 3.33 36.72 -2.92
C ASP A 272 2.19 37.43 -2.19
N VAL A 273 2.52 38.37 -1.33
CA VAL A 273 1.56 39.12 -0.50
C VAL A 273 0.75 40.14 -1.32
N GLU A 274 1.33 40.71 -2.38
CA GLU A 274 0.67 41.68 -3.25
C GLU A 274 -0.44 41.00 -4.06
N SER A 275 -0.14 39.93 -4.77
CA SER A 275 -1.11 39.13 -5.52
C SER A 275 -1.97 38.22 -4.64
N ARG A 276 -1.64 38.10 -3.36
CA ARG A 276 -2.31 37.24 -2.38
C ARG A 276 -2.34 35.77 -2.87
N ARG A 277 -1.17 35.25 -3.25
CA ARG A 277 -1.02 33.89 -3.74
C ARG A 277 0.12 33.20 -3.00
N ALA A 278 -0.05 31.90 -2.79
CA ALA A 278 1.05 31.04 -2.35
C ALA A 278 1.24 29.88 -3.32
N ARG A 279 2.47 29.60 -3.65
CA ARG A 279 2.85 28.56 -4.59
C ARG A 279 3.23 27.27 -3.84
N ILE A 280 2.35 26.28 -3.85
CA ILE A 280 2.54 24.97 -3.22
C ILE A 280 3.37 24.10 -4.17
N ARG A 281 4.68 23.98 -3.91
CA ARG A 281 5.64 23.20 -4.71
C ARG A 281 6.18 21.99 -3.99
N ARG A 282 6.10 21.96 -2.66
CA ARG A 282 6.75 21.01 -1.78
C ARG A 282 5.80 20.53 -0.68
N THR A 283 6.15 19.43 -0.07
CA THR A 283 5.49 18.92 1.13
C THR A 283 6.49 18.17 2.00
N TRP A 284 6.43 18.33 3.31
CA TRP A 284 7.15 17.48 4.22
C TRP A 284 6.42 16.15 4.38
N THR A 285 7.16 15.06 4.29
CA THR A 285 6.67 13.69 4.51
C THR A 285 7.65 12.93 5.39
N ASP A 286 7.18 11.86 6.03
CA ASP A 286 8.01 10.89 6.73
C ASP A 286 8.52 9.83 5.73
N ASP A 287 9.80 9.42 5.83
CA ASP A 287 10.39 8.36 5.00
C ASP A 287 10.07 6.95 5.51
N GLY A 288 9.24 6.84 6.55
CA GLY A 288 8.91 5.58 7.22
C GLY A 288 9.98 5.09 8.19
N LYS A 289 11.12 5.80 8.28
CA LYS A 289 12.19 5.58 9.27
C LYS A 289 12.24 6.68 10.32
N GLY A 290 11.21 7.53 10.36
CA GLY A 290 11.12 8.64 11.28
C GLY A 290 11.97 9.86 10.91
N ARG A 291 12.41 9.99 9.65
CA ARG A 291 13.11 11.17 9.15
C ARG A 291 12.21 12.00 8.26
N LEU A 292 12.31 13.31 8.40
CA LEU A 292 11.59 14.26 7.58
C LEU A 292 12.23 14.38 6.19
N VAL A 293 11.47 14.14 5.15
CA VAL A 293 11.92 14.22 3.75
C VAL A 293 11.07 15.23 3.00
N LEU A 294 11.73 16.07 2.22
CA LEU A 294 11.06 17.00 1.34
C LEU A 294 10.65 16.28 0.05
N GLY A 295 9.36 16.29 -0.23
CA GLY A 295 8.78 15.67 -1.42
C GLY A 295 7.92 16.63 -2.24
N THR A 296 7.40 16.13 -3.35
CA THR A 296 6.40 16.84 -4.15
C THR A 296 5.00 16.71 -3.53
N PRO A 297 4.06 17.64 -3.80
CA PRO A 297 2.66 17.49 -3.42
C PRO A 297 2.08 16.13 -3.80
N LYS A 298 0.98 15.72 -3.15
CA LYS A 298 0.41 14.37 -3.30
C LYS A 298 0.12 13.96 -4.75
N ASN A 299 -0.30 14.94 -5.59
CA ASN A 299 -0.57 14.73 -7.03
C ASN A 299 0.62 15.02 -7.96
N GLY A 300 1.81 15.27 -7.40
CA GLY A 300 3.03 15.54 -8.15
C GLY A 300 3.12 16.91 -8.83
N LYS A 301 2.02 17.70 -8.86
CA LYS A 301 1.97 18.98 -9.58
C LYS A 301 1.97 20.17 -8.62
N PRO A 302 2.79 21.21 -8.87
CA PRO A 302 2.68 22.49 -8.17
C PRO A 302 1.31 23.12 -8.44
N ARG A 303 0.82 23.92 -7.47
CA ARG A 303 -0.37 24.72 -7.63
C ARG A 303 -0.23 26.06 -6.91
N SER A 304 -0.98 27.06 -7.34
CA SER A 304 -1.14 28.31 -6.64
C SER A 304 -2.45 28.29 -5.85
N ILE A 305 -2.41 28.76 -4.60
CA ILE A 305 -3.58 28.92 -3.74
C ILE A 305 -3.81 30.38 -3.42
N ALA A 306 -5.07 30.75 -3.25
CA ALA A 306 -5.46 32.10 -2.83
C ALA A 306 -5.27 32.26 -1.31
N ILE A 307 -4.87 33.47 -0.91
CA ILE A 307 -4.71 33.85 0.50
C ILE A 307 -5.76 34.91 0.82
N PRO A 308 -6.62 34.75 1.84
CA PRO A 308 -7.54 35.76 2.30
C PRO A 308 -6.81 37.02 2.78
N ARG A 309 -7.37 38.18 2.45
CA ARG A 309 -6.75 39.50 2.74
C ARG A 309 -6.39 39.69 4.20
N PHE A 310 -7.23 39.22 5.13
CA PHE A 310 -7.02 39.42 6.56
C PHE A 310 -5.79 38.68 7.12
N LEU A 311 -5.25 37.62 6.42
CA LEU A 311 -4.05 36.93 6.82
C LEU A 311 -2.78 37.72 6.45
N ILE A 312 -2.81 38.59 5.47
CA ILE A 312 -1.64 39.29 4.91
C ILE A 312 -0.81 40.01 5.99
N PRO A 313 -1.39 40.82 6.87
CA PRO A 313 -0.59 41.52 7.90
C PRO A 313 0.15 40.58 8.85
N SER A 314 -0.43 39.41 9.15
CA SER A 314 0.21 38.40 10.00
C SER A 314 1.33 37.66 9.27
N ILE A 315 1.17 37.46 7.97
CA ILE A 315 2.17 36.81 7.10
C ILE A 315 3.37 37.76 6.94
N GLU A 316 3.12 39.04 6.62
CA GLU A 316 4.17 40.07 6.49
C GLU A 316 5.01 40.17 7.77
N ARG A 317 4.35 40.25 8.92
CA ARG A 317 5.02 40.27 10.23
C ARG A 317 5.85 39.02 10.47
N GLN A 318 5.34 37.83 10.03
CA GLN A 318 6.05 36.57 10.15
C GLN A 318 7.29 36.50 9.25
N MET A 319 7.23 37.16 8.07
CA MET A 319 8.31 37.20 7.09
C MET A 319 9.33 38.31 7.39
N GLU A 320 9.08 39.21 8.32
CA GLU A 320 9.97 40.30 8.66
C GLU A 320 11.38 39.78 9.04
N GLY A 321 12.40 40.31 8.37
CA GLY A 321 13.78 39.89 8.55
C GLY A 321 14.14 38.49 8.03
N MET A 322 13.26 37.85 7.22
CA MET A 322 13.51 36.56 6.60
C MET A 322 13.81 36.72 5.11
N GLY A 323 14.67 35.83 4.61
CA GLY A 323 14.97 35.75 3.16
C GLY A 323 14.00 34.78 2.45
N ASP A 324 13.98 34.84 1.12
CA ASP A 324 13.11 34.03 0.26
C ASP A 324 13.27 32.51 0.50
N ASP A 325 14.47 32.09 0.86
CA ASP A 325 14.80 30.68 1.10
C ASP A 325 14.47 30.18 2.51
N ASP A 326 14.11 31.08 3.42
CA ASP A 326 13.71 30.72 4.78
C ASP A 326 12.35 30.03 4.80
N TRP A 327 12.19 29.09 5.73
CA TRP A 327 10.89 28.45 5.97
C TRP A 327 9.94 29.43 6.64
N LEU A 328 8.80 29.72 6.02
CA LEU A 328 7.77 30.60 6.57
C LEU A 328 7.32 30.15 7.97
N PHE A 329 7.13 28.85 8.14
CA PHE A 329 6.74 28.20 9.39
C PHE A 329 7.90 27.36 9.93
N ARG A 330 8.80 28.00 10.68
CA ARG A 330 10.00 27.35 11.21
C ARG A 330 9.89 26.98 12.69
N ALA A 331 10.65 26.00 13.13
CA ALA A 331 10.82 25.67 14.53
C ALA A 331 11.48 26.84 15.32
N ALA A 332 11.37 26.83 16.64
CA ALA A 332 11.90 27.93 17.47
C ALA A 332 13.39 28.21 17.29
N ARG A 333 14.16 27.19 16.88
CA ARG A 333 15.61 27.30 16.61
C ARG A 333 15.93 27.52 15.11
N GLY A 334 14.95 27.92 14.30
CA GLY A 334 15.13 28.22 12.87
C GLY A 334 15.04 27.04 11.91
N GLY A 335 15.06 25.79 12.40
CA GLY A 335 14.99 24.59 11.56
C GLY A 335 13.57 24.23 11.11
N ASN A 336 13.46 23.11 10.41
CA ASN A 336 12.18 22.57 9.92
C ASN A 336 11.23 22.25 11.07
N LEU A 337 9.96 22.63 10.90
CA LEU A 337 8.89 22.28 11.83
C LEU A 337 8.30 20.93 11.42
N TRP A 338 8.44 19.92 12.27
CA TRP A 338 7.93 18.57 11.99
C TRP A 338 6.47 18.44 12.43
N THR A 339 5.60 17.99 11.52
CA THR A 339 4.16 17.82 11.78
C THR A 339 3.88 17.01 13.04
N ASN A 340 4.58 15.89 13.27
CA ASN A 340 4.37 15.06 14.45
C ASN A 340 4.76 15.79 15.75
N THR A 341 5.86 16.54 15.74
CA THR A 341 6.30 17.34 16.87
C THR A 341 5.32 18.47 17.14
N TRP A 342 4.90 19.19 16.12
CA TRP A 342 3.93 20.28 16.22
C TRP A 342 2.58 19.76 16.73
N ARG A 343 2.09 18.65 16.17
CA ARG A 343 0.85 17.99 16.60
C ARG A 343 0.88 17.64 18.08
N THR A 344 2.01 17.08 18.57
CA THR A 344 2.10 16.62 19.97
C THR A 344 2.31 17.78 20.94
N ARG A 345 3.16 18.77 20.57
CA ARG A 345 3.58 19.83 21.48
C ARG A 345 2.63 21.03 21.49
N VAL A 346 1.96 21.31 20.36
CA VAL A 346 1.10 22.48 20.19
C VAL A 346 -0.34 22.07 19.95
N TRP A 347 -0.65 21.38 18.85
CA TRP A 347 -2.01 21.09 18.42
C TRP A 347 -2.84 20.39 19.48
N ARG A 348 -2.37 19.27 20.04
CA ARG A 348 -3.11 18.54 21.09
C ARG A 348 -3.36 19.38 22.34
N LYS A 349 -2.42 20.26 22.69
CA LYS A 349 -2.61 21.18 23.82
C LYS A 349 -3.63 22.26 23.48
N ALA A 350 -3.60 22.79 22.26
CA ALA A 350 -4.58 23.78 21.81
C ALA A 350 -6.00 23.20 21.82
N VAL A 351 -6.20 22.00 21.27
CA VAL A 351 -7.50 21.30 21.29
C VAL A 351 -7.99 21.10 22.73
N ARG A 352 -7.10 20.66 23.65
CA ARG A 352 -7.43 20.54 25.07
C ARG A 352 -7.81 21.87 25.70
N LEU A 353 -7.04 22.92 25.48
CA LEU A 353 -7.31 24.25 26.02
C LEU A 353 -8.61 24.87 25.46
N ALA A 354 -9.01 24.45 24.25
CA ALA A 354 -10.28 24.83 23.65
C ALA A 354 -11.48 24.00 24.14
N GLY A 355 -11.23 22.91 24.91
CA GLY A 355 -12.30 22.01 25.39
C GLY A 355 -12.86 21.07 24.35
N MET A 356 -12.14 20.85 23.23
CA MET A 356 -12.61 20.09 22.04
C MET A 356 -12.02 18.68 21.95
N GLU A 357 -11.55 18.08 23.04
CA GLU A 357 -10.84 16.79 23.02
C GLU A 357 -11.73 15.63 22.55
N ASP A 358 -13.00 15.66 22.92
CA ASP A 358 -13.96 14.59 22.63
C ASP A 358 -14.69 14.78 21.27
N GLU A 359 -14.46 15.89 20.59
CA GLU A 359 -15.13 16.22 19.31
C GLU A 359 -14.45 15.62 18.08
N GLY A 360 -13.40 14.83 18.27
CA GLY A 360 -12.67 14.21 17.15
C GLY A 360 -11.90 15.21 16.27
N VAL A 361 -11.65 16.42 16.76
CA VAL A 361 -10.98 17.51 16.02
C VAL A 361 -9.54 17.12 15.68
N THR A 362 -9.23 17.12 14.40
CA THR A 362 -7.90 16.83 13.86
C THR A 362 -7.32 18.05 13.13
N ILE A 363 -6.02 18.04 12.86
CA ILE A 363 -5.41 19.06 11.99
C ILE A 363 -6.10 19.08 10.60
N HIS A 364 -6.60 17.93 10.15
CA HIS A 364 -7.28 17.85 8.84
C HIS A 364 -8.69 18.45 8.86
N SER A 365 -9.31 18.52 10.04
CA SER A 365 -10.59 19.22 10.23
C SER A 365 -10.53 20.70 9.82
N LEU A 366 -9.39 21.38 10.03
CA LEU A 366 -9.18 22.75 9.53
C LEU A 366 -9.35 22.86 8.01
N ARG A 367 -8.85 21.86 7.28
CA ARG A 367 -9.01 21.83 5.82
C ARG A 367 -10.43 21.45 5.39
N HIS A 368 -11.11 20.60 6.16
CA HIS A 368 -12.54 20.31 5.93
C HIS A 368 -13.39 21.57 6.17
N SER A 369 -13.08 22.34 7.21
CA SER A 369 -13.73 23.62 7.49
C SER A 369 -13.52 24.64 6.37
N TYR A 370 -12.29 24.72 5.79
CA TYR A 370 -12.07 25.50 4.58
C TYR A 370 -13.05 25.14 3.46
N ALA A 371 -13.21 23.84 3.21
CA ALA A 371 -14.11 23.38 2.14
C ALA A 371 -15.56 23.80 2.43
N SER A 372 -16.02 23.63 3.68
CA SER A 372 -17.34 24.07 4.12
C SER A 372 -17.53 25.58 3.94
N PHE A 373 -16.58 26.41 4.39
CA PHE A 373 -16.63 27.86 4.22
C PHE A 373 -16.67 28.25 2.74
N ALA A 374 -15.84 27.65 1.90
CA ALA A 374 -15.80 27.96 0.47
C ALA A 374 -17.11 27.57 -0.23
N ILE A 375 -17.70 26.44 0.08
CA ILE A 375 -18.98 25.98 -0.46
C ILE A 375 -20.11 26.93 -0.02
N ALA A 376 -20.17 27.28 1.26
CA ALA A 376 -21.16 28.21 1.80
C ALA A 376 -21.06 29.58 1.13
N GLN A 377 -19.88 29.99 0.64
CA GLN A 377 -19.65 31.21 -0.13
C GLN A 377 -19.79 31.00 -1.65
N GLY A 378 -20.41 29.93 -2.10
CA GLY A 378 -20.75 29.66 -3.50
C GLY A 378 -19.62 29.14 -4.37
N ALA A 379 -18.54 28.62 -3.79
CA ALA A 379 -17.48 28.01 -4.58
C ALA A 379 -17.99 26.79 -5.35
N ASP A 380 -17.74 26.77 -6.65
CA ASP A 380 -18.01 25.61 -7.49
C ASP A 380 -16.98 24.47 -7.23
N VAL A 381 -17.32 23.26 -7.68
CA VAL A 381 -16.49 22.07 -7.50
C VAL A 381 -15.08 22.24 -8.07
N LYS A 382 -14.96 22.95 -9.21
CA LYS A 382 -13.68 23.15 -9.90
C LYS A 382 -12.79 24.10 -9.12
N THR A 383 -13.33 25.20 -8.64
CA THR A 383 -12.64 26.18 -7.80
C THR A 383 -12.13 25.53 -6.52
N LEU A 384 -13.00 24.76 -5.83
CA LEU A 384 -12.62 24.04 -4.62
C LEU A 384 -11.56 22.97 -4.89
N GLN A 385 -11.70 22.19 -5.97
CA GLN A 385 -10.71 21.22 -6.40
C GLN A 385 -9.32 21.82 -6.61
N MET A 386 -9.25 22.95 -7.31
CA MET A 386 -7.99 23.64 -7.60
C MET A 386 -7.32 24.15 -6.32
N GLN A 387 -8.05 24.82 -5.46
CA GLN A 387 -7.52 25.34 -4.20
C GLN A 387 -7.03 24.23 -3.29
N LEU A 388 -7.84 23.19 -3.10
CA LEU A 388 -7.46 22.03 -2.29
C LEU A 388 -6.38 21.17 -2.94
N GLY A 389 -6.23 21.19 -4.26
CA GLY A 389 -5.30 20.34 -5.00
C GLY A 389 -5.72 18.86 -4.94
N HIS A 390 -6.97 18.56 -5.21
CA HIS A 390 -7.44 17.20 -5.46
C HIS A 390 -7.08 16.79 -6.89
N SER A 391 -6.69 15.52 -7.07
CA SER A 391 -6.27 15.00 -8.38
C SER A 391 -7.41 14.90 -9.38
N SER A 392 -8.65 14.81 -8.91
CA SER A 392 -9.87 14.84 -9.74
C SER A 392 -11.01 15.55 -9.03
N PRO A 393 -11.99 16.10 -9.79
CA PRO A 393 -13.23 16.64 -9.22
C PRO A 393 -14.02 15.61 -8.43
N SER A 394 -13.97 14.34 -8.82
CA SER A 394 -14.65 13.24 -8.13
C SER A 394 -14.23 13.11 -6.67
N ILE A 395 -12.97 13.39 -6.34
CA ILE A 395 -12.52 13.38 -4.93
C ILE A 395 -13.23 14.49 -4.14
N THR A 396 -13.38 15.67 -4.73
CA THR A 396 -14.07 16.80 -4.08
C THR A 396 -15.55 16.47 -3.89
N LEU A 397 -16.21 15.97 -4.92
CA LEU A 397 -17.60 15.55 -4.85
C LEU A 397 -17.80 14.44 -3.82
N ASN A 398 -17.10 13.33 -3.92
CA ASN A 398 -17.24 12.21 -3.00
C ASN A 398 -16.99 12.58 -1.53
N THR A 399 -16.23 13.66 -1.28
CA THR A 399 -15.92 14.09 0.08
C THR A 399 -16.91 15.12 0.61
N TYR A 400 -17.43 16.01 -0.24
CA TYR A 400 -18.16 17.21 0.21
C TYR A 400 -19.52 17.38 -0.45
N THR A 401 -20.04 16.40 -1.19
CA THR A 401 -21.35 16.54 -1.89
C THR A 401 -22.47 16.98 -0.95
N ALA A 402 -22.52 16.43 0.25
CA ALA A 402 -23.55 16.74 1.24
C ALA A 402 -23.53 18.22 1.71
N LEU A 403 -22.45 18.95 1.45
CA LEU A 403 -22.36 20.37 1.83
C LEU A 403 -22.92 21.32 0.77
N TRP A 404 -23.10 20.86 -0.48
CA TRP A 404 -23.76 21.68 -1.50
C TRP A 404 -25.26 21.67 -1.29
N PRO A 405 -25.90 22.83 -1.07
CA PRO A 405 -27.35 22.91 -0.95
C PRO A 405 -28.01 22.50 -2.28
N GLU A 406 -29.19 21.91 -2.20
CA GLU A 406 -30.06 21.81 -3.36
C GLU A 406 -30.48 23.22 -3.79
N ARG A 407 -30.16 23.61 -5.01
CA ARG A 407 -30.41 24.92 -5.58
C ARG A 407 -31.25 24.85 -6.88
N LEU A 408 -32.06 23.78 -7.00
CA LEU A 408 -32.85 23.57 -8.21
C LEU A 408 -33.84 24.72 -8.42
N ASP A 409 -34.51 25.13 -7.35
CA ASP A 409 -35.48 26.25 -7.42
C ASP A 409 -34.79 27.60 -7.66
N ASP A 410 -33.68 27.87 -6.96
CA ASP A 410 -32.88 29.10 -7.19
C ASP A 410 -32.44 29.20 -8.66
N VAL A 411 -32.01 28.09 -9.27
CA VAL A 411 -31.60 28.09 -10.68
C VAL A 411 -32.79 28.27 -11.62
N ALA A 412 -33.94 27.66 -11.31
CA ALA A 412 -35.15 27.80 -12.09
C ALA A 412 -35.64 29.26 -12.06
N ASP A 413 -35.66 29.91 -10.90
CA ASP A 413 -36.04 31.30 -10.72
C ASP A 413 -35.07 32.23 -11.43
N ALA A 414 -33.75 32.02 -11.30
CA ALA A 414 -32.73 32.81 -12.01
C ALA A 414 -32.86 32.73 -13.54
N ILE A 415 -33.22 31.54 -14.09
CA ILE A 415 -33.52 31.39 -15.52
C ILE A 415 -34.75 32.17 -15.90
N GLY A 416 -35.81 32.19 -15.05
CA GLY A 416 -37.00 32.97 -15.24
C GLY A 416 -36.71 34.48 -15.28
N GLU A 417 -35.90 34.96 -14.36
CA GLU A 417 -35.44 36.36 -14.30
C GLU A 417 -34.63 36.75 -15.54
N LEU A 418 -33.65 35.93 -15.93
CA LEU A 418 -32.85 36.15 -17.14
C LEU A 418 -33.72 36.28 -18.38
N ARG A 419 -34.74 35.43 -18.53
CA ARG A 419 -35.70 35.50 -19.64
C ARG A 419 -36.48 36.80 -19.61
N ALA A 420 -36.99 37.20 -18.43
CA ALA A 420 -37.76 38.41 -18.28
C ALA A 420 -36.94 39.67 -18.62
N GLU A 421 -35.67 39.70 -18.23
CA GLU A 421 -34.76 40.79 -18.53
C GLU A 421 -34.44 40.91 -20.04
N GLN A 422 -34.15 39.81 -20.69
CA GLN A 422 -33.87 39.79 -22.13
C GLN A 422 -35.08 40.17 -22.98
N LEU A 423 -36.31 39.87 -22.55
CA LEU A 423 -37.52 40.23 -23.26
C LEU A 423 -37.91 41.71 -23.05
N LYS A 424 -37.38 42.42 -22.02
CA LYS A 424 -37.56 43.87 -21.84
C LYS A 424 -36.68 44.69 -22.79
N THR A 425 -35.66 44.09 -23.36
CA THR A 425 -34.65 44.76 -24.20
C THR A 425 -34.98 44.61 -25.71
N VAL A 426 -36.05 43.93 -26.03
CA VAL A 426 -36.64 43.77 -27.38
C VAL A 426 -37.92 44.61 -27.44
#